data_878b0461731af3ac2dac640fb8f62af5
#
_entry.id   878b0461731af3ac2dac640fb8f62af5
#
_cell.length_a   1.000
_cell.length_b   1.000
_cell.length_c   1.000
_cell.angle_alpha   90.00
_cell.angle_beta   90.00
_cell.angle_gamma   90.00
#
_symmetry.space_group_name_H-M   'P 1'
#
loop_
_entity.id
_entity.type
_entity.pdbx_description
1 polymer ?
#
loop_
_entity_poly.entity_id
_entity_poly.type
_entity_poly.pdbx_seq_one_letter_code
_entity_poly.pdbx_strand_id
1 'polypeptide(L)'
;GGRSLDRPELGGGAWQFVDYWRLPPGGSIGEHLHESGYELYFITRGKGTMTTNGVPAAVVTGDLILNEPGDRHMLENDSDEELCCLVTAFIED
;
A
#
# COMPACT_ATOMS: atom_id res chain seq x y z
N GLY A 1 -10.25 9.13 7.02
CA GLY A 1 -10.97 8.28 7.20
C GLY A 1 -11.97 8.21 8.31
N GLY A 2 -11.81 7.39 9.19
CA GLY A 2 -12.67 7.21 10.34
C GLY A 2 -13.99 6.51 10.08
N ARG A 3 -14.26 6.16 8.83
CA ARG A 3 -15.48 5.42 8.55
C ARG A 3 -15.16 3.95 8.33
N SER A 4 -15.86 3.10 9.04
CA SER A 4 -15.70 1.67 8.88
C SER A 4 -16.26 1.21 7.54
N LEU A 5 -15.52 0.34 6.85
CA LEU A 5 -15.96 -0.34 5.64
C LEU A 5 -16.24 -1.82 5.92
N ASP A 6 -16.34 -2.16 7.17
CA ASP A 6 -16.59 -3.53 7.60
C ASP A 6 -18.05 -3.85 7.41
N ARG A 7 -18.38 -4.35 6.23
CA ARG A 7 -19.76 -4.68 5.86
C ARG A 7 -19.81 -6.04 5.18
N PRO A 8 -20.80 -6.86 5.51
CA PRO A 8 -20.94 -8.18 4.86
C PRO A 8 -21.08 -8.10 3.34
N GLU A 9 -21.73 -7.07 2.83
CA GLU A 9 -21.93 -6.90 1.39
C GLU A 9 -20.65 -6.57 0.62
N LEU A 10 -19.55 -6.32 1.33
CA LEU A 10 -18.26 -6.02 0.70
C LEU A 10 -17.38 -7.25 0.55
N GLY A 11 -17.94 -8.44 0.61
CA GLY A 11 -17.22 -9.64 0.26
C GLY A 11 -16.64 -10.44 1.42
N GLY A 12 -17.06 -10.14 2.63
CA GLY A 12 -16.69 -10.97 3.78
C GLY A 12 -15.38 -10.63 4.47
N GLY A 13 -14.58 -9.75 3.91
CA GLY A 13 -13.35 -9.31 4.58
C GLY A 13 -13.62 -8.16 5.53
N ALA A 14 -12.74 -7.97 6.50
CA ALA A 14 -12.81 -6.83 7.41
C ALA A 14 -11.74 -5.82 7.04
N TRP A 15 -12.16 -4.60 6.74
CA TRP A 15 -11.25 -3.51 6.44
C TRP A 15 -10.68 -2.96 7.74
N GLN A 16 -9.35 -2.89 7.84
CA GLN A 16 -8.69 -2.38 9.03
C GLN A 16 -8.46 -0.88 8.96
N PHE A 17 -8.02 -0.38 7.81
CA PHE A 17 -7.83 1.05 7.61
C PHE A 17 -7.77 1.39 6.13
N VAL A 18 -7.93 2.68 5.86
CA VAL A 18 -7.67 3.26 4.53
C VAL A 18 -6.89 4.54 4.79
N ASP A 19 -5.67 4.61 4.26
CA ASP A 19 -4.79 5.77 4.40
C ASP A 19 -4.40 6.33 3.06
N TYR A 20 -4.23 7.64 3.02
CA TYR A 20 -3.70 8.32 1.84
C TYR A 20 -2.33 8.89 2.19
N TRP A 21 -1.32 8.53 1.40
CA TRP A 21 0.05 8.96 1.62
C TRP A 21 0.51 9.89 0.51
N ARG A 22 1.23 10.91 0.93
CA ARG A 22 1.89 11.83 0.00
C ARG A 22 3.37 11.83 0.37
N LEU A 23 4.19 11.27 -0.49
CA LEU A 23 5.61 11.12 -0.24
C LEU A 23 6.38 12.16 -1.06
N PRO A 24 7.12 13.06 -0.41
CA PRO A 24 8.02 13.96 -1.15
C PRO A 24 9.17 13.15 -1.75
N PRO A 25 9.95 13.75 -2.65
CA PRO A 25 11.17 13.11 -3.14
C PRO A 25 12.03 12.63 -1.96
N GLY A 26 12.46 11.39 -2.01
CA GLY A 26 13.23 10.75 -0.94
C GLY A 26 12.41 10.19 0.20
N GLY A 27 11.10 10.44 0.21
CA GLY A 27 10.24 9.88 1.25
C GLY A 27 9.95 8.42 1.02
N SER A 28 9.55 7.73 2.09
CA SER A 28 9.25 6.31 2.00
C SER A 28 8.19 5.91 3.03
N ILE A 29 7.47 4.86 2.71
CA ILE A 29 6.70 4.11 3.69
C ILE A 29 7.58 2.95 4.07
N GLY A 30 8.08 2.97 5.31
CA GLY A 30 9.15 2.11 5.75
C GLY A 30 8.86 0.64 5.66
N GLU A 31 9.95 -0.13 5.72
CA GLU A 31 9.85 -1.57 5.64
C GLU A 31 9.17 -2.13 6.88
N HIS A 32 8.15 -2.96 6.66
CA HIS A 32 7.51 -3.65 7.77
C HIS A 32 6.97 -5.00 7.29
N LEU A 33 6.78 -5.88 8.25
CA LEU A 33 6.28 -7.23 8.02
C LEU A 33 4.88 -7.34 8.58
N HIS A 34 3.95 -7.78 7.74
CA HIS A 34 2.59 -8.10 8.17
C HIS A 34 2.47 -9.61 8.29
N GLU A 35 2.22 -10.09 9.51
CA GLU A 35 2.06 -11.53 9.75
C GLU A 35 0.67 -12.02 9.37
N SER A 36 -0.31 -11.12 9.38
CA SER A 36 -1.68 -11.45 8.99
C SER A 36 -2.29 -10.28 8.24
N GLY A 37 -3.23 -10.58 7.37
CA GLY A 37 -3.91 -9.57 6.58
C GLY A 37 -3.15 -9.21 5.31
N TYR A 38 -3.84 -8.46 4.48
CA TYR A 38 -3.36 -8.02 3.17
C TYR A 38 -3.28 -6.51 3.16
N GLU A 39 -2.37 -5.96 2.37
CA GLU A 39 -2.35 -4.53 2.07
C GLU A 39 -2.41 -4.32 0.58
N LEU A 40 -3.23 -3.38 0.17
CA LEU A 40 -3.34 -3.01 -1.24
C LEU A 40 -2.88 -1.56 -1.38
N TYR A 41 -1.91 -1.33 -2.24
CA TYR A 41 -1.42 -0.01 -2.58
C TYR A 41 -1.93 0.38 -3.95
N PHE A 42 -2.51 1.55 -4.06
CA PHE A 42 -2.93 2.11 -5.33
C PHE A 42 -2.18 3.41 -5.57
N ILE A 43 -1.35 3.45 -6.60
CA ILE A 43 -0.55 4.63 -6.93
C ILE A 43 -1.44 5.60 -7.69
N THR A 44 -1.74 6.73 -7.04
CA THR A 44 -2.64 7.73 -7.63
C THR A 44 -1.91 8.83 -8.36
N ARG A 45 -0.62 9.05 -8.04
CA ARG A 45 0.17 10.10 -8.68
C ARG A 45 1.66 9.79 -8.54
N GLY A 46 2.40 10.01 -9.61
CA GLY A 46 3.85 9.91 -9.57
C GLY A 46 4.37 8.52 -9.85
N LYS A 47 5.60 8.29 -9.44
CA LYS A 47 6.29 7.02 -9.67
C LYS A 47 7.27 6.77 -8.51
N GLY A 48 7.66 5.52 -8.37
CA GLY A 48 8.60 5.14 -7.32
C GLY A 48 9.03 3.70 -7.47
N THR A 49 9.49 3.13 -6.35
CA THR A 49 9.92 1.74 -6.30
C THR A 49 9.28 1.05 -5.10
N MET A 50 8.60 -0.04 -5.37
CA MET A 50 8.10 -0.93 -4.32
C MET A 50 9.05 -2.12 -4.23
N THR A 51 9.61 -2.32 -3.04
CA THR A 51 10.48 -3.48 -2.78
C THR A 51 9.70 -4.47 -1.94
N THR A 52 9.52 -5.68 -2.46
CA THR A 52 8.79 -6.74 -1.77
C THR A 52 9.72 -7.93 -1.59
N ASN A 53 9.94 -8.32 -0.33
CA ASN A 53 10.84 -9.42 0.01
C ASN A 53 12.22 -9.26 -0.64
N GLY A 54 12.73 -8.02 -0.65
CA GLY A 54 14.02 -7.71 -1.22
C GLY A 54 14.06 -7.53 -2.73
N VAL A 55 12.94 -7.67 -3.42
CA VAL A 55 12.88 -7.56 -4.88
C VAL A 55 12.25 -6.21 -5.25
N PRO A 56 13.00 -5.29 -5.85
CA PRO A 56 12.47 -4.00 -6.25
C PRO A 56 11.69 -4.09 -7.56
N ALA A 57 10.64 -3.29 -7.65
CA ALA A 57 9.85 -3.16 -8.86
C ALA A 57 9.40 -1.72 -9.03
N ALA A 58 9.53 -1.19 -10.23
CA ALA A 58 9.07 0.15 -10.53
C ALA A 58 7.55 0.22 -10.47
N VAL A 59 7.01 1.29 -9.90
CA VAL A 59 5.58 1.53 -9.86
C VAL A 59 5.29 2.91 -10.43
N VAL A 60 4.13 3.05 -11.05
CA VAL A 60 3.68 4.31 -11.65
C VAL A 60 2.19 4.50 -11.36
N THR A 61 1.71 5.71 -11.65
CA THR A 61 0.30 6.05 -11.51
C THR A 61 -0.59 4.99 -12.17
N GLY A 62 -1.58 4.53 -11.44
CA GLY A 62 -2.53 3.52 -11.90
C GLY A 62 -2.19 2.11 -11.47
N ASP A 63 -0.99 1.88 -10.94
CA ASP A 63 -0.60 0.55 -10.48
C ASP A 63 -1.30 0.19 -9.18
N LEU A 64 -1.69 -1.08 -9.10
CA LEU A 64 -2.20 -1.70 -7.88
C LEU A 64 -1.20 -2.76 -7.45
N ILE A 65 -0.77 -2.69 -6.20
CA ILE A 65 0.18 -3.65 -5.66
C ILE A 65 -0.45 -4.32 -4.45
N LEU A 66 -0.58 -5.64 -4.51
CA LEU A 66 -1.09 -6.43 -3.40
C LEU A 66 0.08 -7.02 -2.63
N ASN A 67 0.11 -6.73 -1.34
CA ASN A 67 1.07 -7.35 -0.42
C ASN A 67 0.33 -8.36 0.44
N GLU A 68 0.83 -9.59 0.45
CA GLU A 68 0.20 -10.71 1.14
C GLU A 68 0.75 -10.86 2.56
N PRO A 69 0.02 -11.57 3.43
CA PRO A 69 0.54 -11.88 4.75
C PRO A 69 1.92 -12.53 4.66
N GLY A 70 2.84 -12.07 5.49
CA GLY A 70 4.21 -12.57 5.47
C GLY A 70 5.15 -11.81 4.56
N ASP A 71 4.64 -10.95 3.70
CA ASP A 71 5.49 -10.13 2.84
C ASP A 71 6.12 -9.00 3.61
N ARG A 72 7.38 -8.73 3.30
CA ARG A 72 8.10 -7.56 3.79
C ARG A 72 8.20 -6.57 2.64
N HIS A 73 7.70 -5.36 2.85
CA HIS A 73 7.62 -4.41 1.74
C HIS A 73 7.96 -2.98 2.17
N MET A 74 8.40 -2.20 1.19
CA MET A 74 8.72 -0.80 1.36
C MET A 74 8.46 -0.05 0.06
N LEU A 75 7.77 1.08 0.15
CA LEU A 75 7.56 1.96 -0.99
C LEU A 75 8.46 3.17 -0.85
N GLU A 76 9.24 3.47 -1.88
CA GLU A 76 10.16 4.61 -1.89
C GLU A 76 9.84 5.54 -3.06
N ASN A 77 9.88 6.83 -2.77
CA ASN A 77 9.83 7.84 -3.82
C ASN A 77 11.27 8.22 -4.20
N ASP A 78 11.79 7.54 -5.20
CA ASP A 78 13.11 7.80 -5.74
C ASP A 78 13.06 8.72 -6.97
N SER A 79 11.96 9.44 -7.14
CA SER A 79 11.79 10.42 -8.21
C SER A 79 11.98 11.84 -7.66
N ASP A 80 11.89 12.82 -8.52
CA ASP A 80 11.99 14.23 -8.15
C ASP A 80 10.63 14.92 -8.02
N GLU A 81 9.55 14.15 -8.06
CA GLU A 81 8.18 14.64 -7.90
C GLU A 81 7.48 13.92 -6.76
N GLU A 82 6.33 14.45 -6.34
CA GLU A 82 5.55 13.85 -5.27
C GLU A 82 4.98 12.49 -5.72
N LEU A 83 5.02 11.51 -4.82
CA LEU A 83 4.42 10.20 -5.04
C LEU A 83 3.23 10.07 -4.10
N CYS A 84 2.05 9.82 -4.66
CA CYS A 84 0.83 9.69 -3.86
C CYS A 84 0.26 8.29 -4.02
N CYS A 85 -0.19 7.73 -2.92
CA CYS A 85 -0.83 6.42 -2.96
C CYS A 85 -1.91 6.29 -1.89
N LEU A 86 -2.88 5.47 -2.21
CA LEU A 86 -3.91 5.04 -1.28
C LEU A 86 -3.53 3.66 -0.79
N VAL A 87 -3.53 3.47 0.53
CA VAL A 87 -3.18 2.18 1.13
C VAL A 87 -4.36 1.71 1.95
N THR A 88 -4.78 0.49 1.71
CA THR A 88 -5.85 -0.11 2.50
C THR A 88 -5.42 -1.50 2.96
N ALA A 89 -5.80 -1.84 4.18
CA ALA A 89 -5.51 -3.14 4.76
C ALA A 89 -6.81 -3.85 5.10
N PHE A 90 -6.81 -5.16 4.90
CA PHE A 90 -7.97 -5.97 5.25
C PHE A 90 -7.52 -7.37 5.66
N ILE A 91 -8.38 -8.01 6.45
CA ILE A 91 -8.18 -9.39 6.88
C ILE A 91 -9.25 -10.22 6.22
N GLU A 92 -8.82 -11.30 5.61
CA GLU A 92 -9.73 -12.28 5.02
C GLU A 92 -10.17 -13.27 6.10
N ASP A 93 -11.45 -13.50 6.21
CA ASP A 93 -12.00 -14.45 7.18
C ASP A 93 -11.97 -15.89 6.63
#